data_c1c7cb95a35d88c8493f325bbc45bc9a
#
_entry.id   c1c7cb95a35d88c8493f325bbc45bc9a
#
_cell.length_a   1.000
_cell.length_b   1.000
_cell.length_c   1.000
_cell.angle_alpha   90.00
_cell.angle_beta   90.00
_cell.angle_gamma   90.00
#
_symmetry.space_group_name_H-M   'P 1'
#
loop_
_entity.id
_entity.type
_entity.pdbx_description
1 polymer ?
#
loop_
_entity_poly.entity_id
_entity_poly.type
_entity_poly.pdbx_seq_one_letter_code
_entity_poly.pdbx_strand_id
1 'polypeptide(L)'
;MLSGGLTRPAVEWRVAEELTPYPQAVAFMEERAAAIAEGTAPELVWLVEHPPIYTAGTSARDTDLLDARFPVFKTGRGGQFTYHGPGQRVGYVMLDLKRRKADVRAFVHDLEEWLIGTLAQFNVSGERREGRVGIWVARPGREDKIAAIGVRVRRWVTFHGVSINVDPDLSHFSGIVPCGVSEHGVTSLHDLGLPVTMADVDVALKQSFTDVFGG
;
A
#
# COMPACT_ATOMS: atom_id res chain seq x y z
N MET A 1 -42.31 0.30 0.45
CA MET A 1 -41.11 1.19 0.37
C MET A 1 -39.94 0.29 0.05
N LEU A 2 -39.51 0.30 -1.21
CA LEU A 2 -38.35 -0.48 -1.64
C LEU A 2 -37.10 0.27 -1.18
N SER A 3 -36.35 -0.28 -0.25
CA SER A 3 -35.02 0.17 0.11
C SER A 3 -34.13 -0.04 -1.11
N GLY A 4 -33.91 1.02 -1.89
CA GLY A 4 -32.93 1.03 -2.95
C GLY A 4 -31.54 0.87 -2.32
N GLY A 5 -31.07 -0.37 -2.24
CA GLY A 5 -29.68 -0.64 -1.93
C GLY A 5 -28.84 0.03 -3.00
N LEU A 6 -28.05 1.03 -2.62
CA LEU A 6 -27.00 1.58 -3.46
C LEU A 6 -26.05 0.43 -3.78
N THR A 7 -26.21 -0.15 -4.97
CA THR A 7 -25.21 -1.11 -5.47
C THR A 7 -23.89 -0.36 -5.57
N ARG A 8 -22.90 -0.77 -4.78
CA ARG A 8 -21.54 -0.21 -4.89
C ARG A 8 -21.06 -0.46 -6.32
N PRO A 9 -20.54 0.54 -7.03
CA PRO A 9 -19.99 0.30 -8.36
C PRO A 9 -18.81 -0.65 -8.26
N ALA A 10 -18.71 -1.58 -9.21
CA ALA A 10 -17.61 -2.52 -9.29
C ALA A 10 -16.28 -1.76 -9.38
N VAL A 11 -15.29 -2.19 -8.59
CA VAL A 11 -13.94 -1.63 -8.60
C VAL A 11 -13.17 -2.26 -9.76
N GLU A 12 -12.59 -1.43 -10.63
CA GLU A 12 -11.69 -1.88 -11.68
C GLU A 12 -10.37 -2.38 -11.06
N TRP A 13 -9.80 -3.45 -11.63
CA TRP A 13 -8.49 -3.96 -11.25
C TRP A 13 -7.56 -3.91 -12.44
N ARG A 14 -6.36 -3.38 -12.21
CA ARG A 14 -5.27 -3.39 -13.19
C ARG A 14 -4.00 -3.93 -12.56
N VAL A 15 -3.23 -4.67 -13.34
CA VAL A 15 -1.88 -5.13 -12.98
C VAL A 15 -0.94 -4.60 -14.05
N ALA A 16 0.11 -3.90 -13.66
CA ALA A 16 1.17 -3.49 -14.59
C ALA A 16 2.06 -4.68 -14.91
N GLU A 17 2.38 -4.87 -16.18
CA GLU A 17 3.25 -5.95 -16.65
C GLU A 17 4.74 -5.61 -16.48
N GLU A 18 5.07 -4.32 -16.45
CA GLU A 18 6.43 -3.82 -16.34
C GLU A 18 6.59 -2.88 -15.15
N LEU A 19 7.86 -2.60 -14.79
CA LEU A 19 8.17 -1.63 -13.76
C LEU A 19 7.64 -0.25 -14.14
N THR A 20 6.80 0.31 -13.30
CA THR A 20 6.13 1.58 -13.55
C THR A 20 6.97 2.73 -12.99
N PRO A 21 7.45 3.69 -13.83
CA PRO A 21 8.14 4.89 -13.34
C PRO A 21 7.24 5.69 -12.39
N TYR A 22 7.78 6.05 -11.21
CA TYR A 22 6.99 6.69 -10.16
C TYR A 22 6.29 8.00 -10.58
N PRO A 23 6.93 8.93 -11.34
CA PRO A 23 6.25 10.14 -11.80
C PRO A 23 5.04 9.86 -12.69
N GLN A 24 5.11 8.81 -13.53
CA GLN A 24 3.99 8.40 -14.37
C GLN A 24 2.84 7.84 -13.54
N ALA A 25 3.17 7.04 -12.52
CA ALA A 25 2.18 6.52 -11.60
C ALA A 25 1.46 7.63 -10.84
N VAL A 26 2.19 8.64 -10.37
CA VAL A 26 1.59 9.79 -9.67
C VAL A 26 0.65 10.58 -10.59
N ALA A 27 1.09 10.90 -11.81
CA ALA A 27 0.26 11.61 -12.78
C ALA A 27 -1.03 10.85 -13.09
N PHE A 28 -0.94 9.54 -13.34
CA PHE A 28 -2.09 8.69 -13.58
C PHE A 28 -3.05 8.65 -12.38
N MET A 29 -2.52 8.50 -11.15
CA MET A 29 -3.36 8.48 -9.95
C MET A 29 -4.09 9.79 -9.73
N GLU A 30 -3.44 10.93 -9.94
CA GLU A 30 -4.07 12.25 -9.79
C GLU A 30 -5.19 12.47 -10.81
N GLU A 31 -4.97 12.09 -12.06
CA GLU A 31 -5.98 12.13 -13.12
C GLU A 31 -7.16 11.19 -12.81
N ARG A 32 -6.89 9.93 -12.45
CA ARG A 32 -7.94 8.96 -12.13
C ARG A 32 -8.75 9.40 -10.90
N ALA A 33 -8.10 9.90 -9.84
CA ALA A 33 -8.79 10.36 -8.65
C ALA A 33 -9.69 11.57 -8.94
N ALA A 34 -9.26 12.49 -9.82
CA ALA A 34 -10.09 13.60 -10.28
C ALA A 34 -11.32 13.10 -11.05
N ALA A 35 -11.14 12.19 -12.00
CA ALA A 35 -12.22 11.62 -12.80
C ALA A 35 -13.23 10.81 -11.94
N ILE A 36 -12.77 10.08 -10.92
CA ILE A 36 -13.65 9.41 -9.95
C ILE A 36 -14.47 10.44 -9.17
N ALA A 37 -13.83 11.53 -8.69
CA ALA A 37 -14.52 12.59 -7.95
C ALA A 37 -15.59 13.32 -8.80
N GLU A 38 -15.43 13.32 -10.12
CA GLU A 38 -16.36 13.88 -11.10
C GLU A 38 -17.40 12.86 -11.59
N GLY A 39 -17.24 11.58 -11.21
CA GLY A 39 -18.13 10.51 -11.65
C GLY A 39 -17.93 10.06 -13.10
N THR A 40 -16.81 10.43 -13.72
CA THR A 40 -16.49 10.13 -15.13
C THR A 40 -15.62 8.87 -15.31
N ALA A 41 -15.08 8.33 -14.21
CA ALA A 41 -14.31 7.07 -14.22
C ALA A 41 -14.72 6.15 -13.07
N PRO A 42 -14.58 4.83 -13.22
CA PRO A 42 -14.78 3.87 -12.14
C PRO A 42 -13.66 3.95 -11.11
N GLU A 43 -13.95 3.50 -9.88
CA GLU A 43 -12.96 3.25 -8.85
C GLU A 43 -11.95 2.20 -9.33
N LEU A 44 -10.71 2.27 -8.84
CA LEU A 44 -9.63 1.44 -9.34
C LEU A 44 -8.69 0.99 -8.22
N VAL A 45 -8.33 -0.29 -8.25
CA VAL A 45 -7.11 -0.81 -7.62
C VAL A 45 -6.11 -1.11 -8.71
N TRP A 46 -4.92 -0.51 -8.61
CA TRP A 46 -3.85 -0.68 -9.59
C TRP A 46 -2.60 -1.25 -8.93
N LEU A 47 -2.25 -2.47 -9.32
CA LEU A 47 -1.09 -3.20 -8.81
C LEU A 47 0.12 -2.95 -9.71
N VAL A 48 1.21 -2.49 -9.12
CA VAL A 48 2.45 -2.15 -9.83
C VAL A 48 3.68 -2.64 -9.07
N GLU A 49 4.81 -2.64 -9.74
CA GLU A 49 6.15 -2.58 -9.18
C GLU A 49 6.86 -1.33 -9.69
N HIS A 50 7.77 -0.77 -8.91
CA HIS A 50 8.57 0.38 -9.31
C HIS A 50 10.03 -0.01 -9.55
N PRO A 51 10.78 0.75 -10.38
CA PRO A 51 12.22 0.79 -10.26
C PRO A 51 12.63 1.18 -8.83
N PRO A 52 13.87 0.86 -8.37
CA PRO A 52 14.33 1.21 -7.03
C PRO A 52 14.26 2.71 -6.77
N ILE A 53 13.48 3.12 -5.77
CA ILE A 53 13.25 4.52 -5.37
C ILE A 53 13.03 4.65 -3.86
N TYR A 54 13.26 5.84 -3.33
CA TYR A 54 12.73 6.28 -2.04
C TYR A 54 11.61 7.28 -2.23
N THR A 55 10.56 7.18 -1.39
CA THR A 55 9.50 8.18 -1.34
C THR A 55 9.40 8.76 0.06
N ALA A 56 9.36 10.11 0.15
CA ALA A 56 9.18 10.85 1.38
C ALA A 56 7.72 11.31 1.51
N GLY A 57 7.00 10.79 2.49
CA GLY A 57 5.64 11.24 2.81
C GLY A 57 5.63 12.56 3.58
N THR A 58 4.45 13.04 3.93
CA THR A 58 4.26 14.37 4.58
C THR A 58 4.87 14.49 5.98
N SER A 59 5.19 13.37 6.63
CA SER A 59 5.83 13.32 7.95
C SER A 59 7.32 12.94 7.87
N ALA A 60 7.89 12.84 6.67
CA ALA A 60 9.30 12.50 6.50
C ALA A 60 10.20 13.64 6.98
N ARG A 61 11.28 13.29 7.66
CA ARG A 61 12.32 14.22 8.08
C ARG A 61 13.57 13.95 7.27
N ASP A 62 14.27 15.00 6.81
CA ASP A 62 15.49 14.84 6.01
C ASP A 62 16.57 14.04 6.73
N THR A 63 16.58 14.04 8.07
CA THR A 63 17.46 13.22 8.92
C THR A 63 17.21 11.71 8.81
N ASP A 64 16.05 11.30 8.32
CA ASP A 64 15.66 9.91 8.17
C ASP A 64 16.13 9.33 6.82
N LEU A 65 16.72 10.14 5.93
CA LEU A 65 17.43 9.71 4.73
C LEU A 65 18.92 9.55 5.06
N LEU A 66 19.35 8.30 5.24
CA LEU A 66 20.72 7.97 5.65
C LEU A 66 21.69 7.87 4.47
N ASP A 67 21.21 7.31 3.35
CA ASP A 67 21.99 7.11 2.13
C ASP A 67 21.04 7.19 0.92
N ALA A 68 21.17 8.25 0.13
CA ALA A 68 20.34 8.52 -1.04
C ALA A 68 20.82 7.72 -2.28
N ARG A 69 21.02 6.40 -2.15
CA ARG A 69 21.50 5.53 -3.25
C ARG A 69 20.51 5.37 -4.40
N PHE A 70 19.25 5.74 -4.22
CA PHE A 70 18.20 5.72 -5.24
C PHE A 70 17.54 7.09 -5.37
N PRO A 71 16.85 7.37 -6.50
CA PRO A 71 16.06 8.60 -6.65
C PRO A 71 15.08 8.77 -5.48
N VAL A 72 14.99 10.01 -5.00
CA VAL A 72 14.10 10.38 -3.86
C VAL A 72 12.97 11.26 -4.37
N PHE A 73 11.72 10.86 -4.14
CA PHE A 73 10.53 11.61 -4.52
C PHE A 73 9.79 12.11 -3.27
N LYS A 74 9.62 13.43 -3.15
CA LYS A 74 8.71 14.02 -2.16
C LYS A 74 7.27 13.83 -2.62
N THR A 75 6.41 13.35 -1.73
CA THR A 75 5.04 12.96 -2.07
C THR A 75 4.03 13.59 -1.13
N GLY A 76 2.77 13.66 -1.58
CA GLY A 76 1.67 14.14 -0.72
C GLY A 76 0.98 13.04 0.09
N ARG A 77 1.44 11.77 0.04
CA ARG A 77 0.91 10.69 0.88
C ARG A 77 1.29 10.91 2.34
N GLY A 78 0.51 10.37 3.25
CA GLY A 78 0.87 10.29 4.66
C GLY A 78 2.10 9.40 4.91
N GLY A 79 2.64 9.51 6.13
CA GLY A 79 3.78 8.72 6.59
C GLY A 79 5.14 9.33 6.25
N GLN A 80 6.19 8.55 6.52
CA GLN A 80 7.59 8.94 6.47
C GLN A 80 8.27 8.40 5.20
N PHE A 81 9.61 8.22 5.23
CA PHE A 81 10.31 7.55 4.14
C PHE A 81 9.90 6.09 3.99
N THR A 82 9.83 5.62 2.75
CA THR A 82 9.80 4.19 2.42
C THR A 82 10.57 3.92 1.14
N TYR A 83 10.94 2.65 0.95
CA TYR A 83 11.54 2.14 -0.26
C TYR A 83 10.47 1.46 -1.12
N HIS A 84 10.59 1.61 -2.44
CA HIS A 84 9.90 0.79 -3.43
C HIS A 84 10.91 0.28 -4.45
N GLY A 85 10.71 -0.96 -4.90
CA GLY A 85 11.57 -1.58 -5.89
C GLY A 85 11.03 -2.93 -6.37
N PRO A 86 11.73 -3.58 -7.32
CA PRO A 86 11.38 -4.91 -7.78
C PRO A 86 11.23 -5.89 -6.62
N GLY A 87 10.27 -6.80 -6.74
CA GLY A 87 9.92 -7.75 -5.68
C GLY A 87 8.97 -7.20 -4.61
N GLN A 88 8.61 -5.91 -4.66
CA GLN A 88 7.60 -5.33 -3.80
C GLN A 88 6.33 -5.04 -4.60
N ARG A 89 5.19 -5.65 -4.21
CA ARG A 89 3.90 -5.28 -4.80
C ARG A 89 3.36 -4.01 -4.17
N VAL A 90 3.14 -3.00 -5.00
CA VAL A 90 2.46 -1.76 -4.62
C VAL A 90 1.03 -1.80 -5.14
N GLY A 91 0.07 -1.56 -4.26
CA GLY A 91 -1.35 -1.45 -4.59
C GLY A 91 -1.83 0.00 -4.44
N TYR A 92 -2.07 0.68 -5.54
CA TYR A 92 -2.67 2.00 -5.55
C TYR A 92 -4.19 1.87 -5.50
N VAL A 93 -4.82 2.53 -4.53
CA VAL A 93 -6.24 2.36 -4.22
C VAL A 93 -6.96 3.69 -4.41
N MET A 94 -7.76 3.79 -5.46
CA MET A 94 -8.51 4.97 -5.84
C MET A 94 -10.01 4.72 -5.66
N LEU A 95 -10.50 5.03 -4.45
CA LEU A 95 -11.89 4.81 -4.02
C LEU A 95 -12.54 6.13 -3.59
N ASP A 96 -13.82 6.30 -3.87
CA ASP A 96 -14.62 7.41 -3.37
C ASP A 96 -15.18 7.07 -1.97
N LEU A 97 -14.60 7.66 -0.94
CA LEU A 97 -15.01 7.43 0.44
C LEU A 97 -16.41 7.96 0.74
N LYS A 98 -16.97 8.91 -0.05
CA LYS A 98 -18.36 9.34 0.11
C LYS A 98 -19.35 8.22 -0.17
N ARG A 99 -18.99 7.29 -1.06
CA ARG A 99 -19.81 6.12 -1.40
C ARG A 99 -19.68 4.97 -0.40
N ARG A 100 -18.76 5.09 0.56
CA ARG A 100 -18.45 4.11 1.60
C ARG A 100 -18.66 4.73 2.99
N LYS A 101 -17.59 5.15 3.60
CA LYS A 101 -17.57 5.91 4.85
C LYS A 101 -16.55 7.05 4.69
N ALA A 102 -17.01 8.29 4.81
CA ALA A 102 -16.16 9.47 4.73
C ALA A 102 -15.30 9.63 6.01
N ASP A 103 -14.45 8.65 6.28
CA ASP A 103 -13.58 8.57 7.45
C ASP A 103 -12.23 7.97 7.03
N VAL A 104 -11.20 8.81 7.02
CA VAL A 104 -9.85 8.42 6.59
C VAL A 104 -9.20 7.42 7.56
N ARG A 105 -9.49 7.53 8.87
CA ARG A 105 -8.93 6.60 9.86
C ARG A 105 -9.55 5.21 9.70
N ALA A 106 -10.86 5.15 9.51
CA ALA A 106 -11.54 3.89 9.20
C ALA A 106 -11.00 3.28 7.91
N PHE A 107 -10.78 4.08 6.87
CA PHE A 107 -10.20 3.60 5.61
C PHE A 107 -8.77 3.03 5.79
N VAL A 108 -7.92 3.68 6.58
CA VAL A 108 -6.58 3.12 6.89
C VAL A 108 -6.70 1.80 7.65
N HIS A 109 -7.62 1.70 8.60
CA HIS A 109 -7.90 0.44 9.31
C HIS A 109 -8.38 -0.66 8.35
N ASP A 110 -9.26 -0.33 7.39
CA ASP A 110 -9.73 -1.28 6.39
C ASP A 110 -8.59 -1.73 5.46
N LEU A 111 -7.65 -0.84 5.10
CA LEU A 111 -6.44 -1.21 4.36
C LEU A 111 -5.53 -2.16 5.17
N GLU A 112 -5.42 -1.96 6.48
CA GLU A 112 -4.69 -2.89 7.35
C GLU A 112 -5.39 -4.25 7.40
N GLU A 113 -6.72 -4.28 7.53
CA GLU A 113 -7.50 -5.52 7.51
C GLU A 113 -7.33 -6.26 6.19
N TRP A 114 -7.37 -5.54 5.07
CA TRP A 114 -7.12 -6.09 3.75
C TRP A 114 -5.75 -6.76 3.63
N LEU A 115 -4.69 -6.10 4.11
CA LEU A 115 -3.34 -6.66 4.11
C LEU A 115 -3.21 -7.86 5.05
N ILE A 116 -3.82 -7.83 6.24
CA ILE A 116 -3.84 -8.95 7.19
C ILE A 116 -4.52 -10.15 6.56
N GLY A 117 -5.71 -9.96 5.95
CA GLY A 117 -6.43 -11.02 5.25
C GLY A 117 -5.64 -11.59 4.06
N THR A 118 -4.91 -10.75 3.34
CA THR A 118 -4.02 -11.17 2.25
C THR A 118 -2.87 -12.06 2.78
N LEU A 119 -2.20 -11.63 3.84
CA LEU A 119 -1.09 -12.37 4.45
C LEU A 119 -1.55 -13.70 5.08
N ALA A 120 -2.74 -13.73 5.65
CA ALA A 120 -3.32 -14.92 6.23
C ALA A 120 -3.51 -16.07 5.22
N GLN A 121 -3.72 -15.77 3.93
CA GLN A 121 -3.79 -16.79 2.87
C GLN A 121 -2.46 -17.53 2.66
N PHE A 122 -1.35 -16.93 3.10
CA PHE A 122 -0.02 -17.54 3.10
C PHE A 122 0.40 -18.04 4.49
N ASN A 123 -0.54 -18.16 5.45
CA ASN A 123 -0.28 -18.54 6.83
C ASN A 123 0.67 -17.57 7.57
N VAL A 124 0.70 -16.30 7.19
CA VAL A 124 1.45 -15.25 7.88
C VAL A 124 0.50 -14.48 8.80
N SER A 125 0.80 -14.51 10.10
CA SER A 125 0.13 -13.67 11.10
C SER A 125 0.62 -12.24 11.00
N GLY A 126 -0.05 -11.42 10.19
CA GLY A 126 0.19 -9.99 10.15
C GLY A 126 -0.57 -9.28 11.28
N GLU A 127 0.07 -8.34 11.94
CA GLU A 127 -0.50 -7.65 13.11
C GLU A 127 -0.38 -6.13 12.98
N ARG A 128 -1.36 -5.42 13.54
CA ARG A 128 -1.30 -3.97 13.75
C ARG A 128 -0.43 -3.64 14.96
N ARG A 129 0.13 -2.43 14.96
CA ARG A 129 0.80 -1.86 16.12
C ARG A 129 0.30 -0.45 16.38
N GLU A 130 -0.06 -0.17 17.60
CA GLU A 130 -0.51 1.16 18.00
C GLU A 130 0.58 2.22 17.69
N GLY A 131 0.19 3.31 17.06
CA GLY A 131 1.10 4.39 16.66
C GLY A 131 2.02 4.09 15.48
N ARG A 132 2.00 2.89 14.91
CA ARG A 132 2.89 2.44 13.83
C ARG A 132 2.09 1.84 12.67
N VAL A 133 1.56 2.67 11.79
CA VAL A 133 0.77 2.26 10.63
C VAL A 133 1.54 1.29 9.73
N GLY A 134 0.84 0.23 9.27
CA GLY A 134 1.38 -0.86 8.45
C GLY A 134 1.25 -2.21 9.16
N ILE A 135 1.71 -3.27 8.51
CA ILE A 135 1.56 -4.63 9.02
C ILE A 135 2.91 -5.18 9.45
N TRP A 136 2.90 -5.76 10.64
CA TRP A 136 4.06 -6.26 11.35
C TRP A 136 3.97 -7.77 11.56
N VAL A 137 5.11 -8.42 11.55
CA VAL A 137 5.23 -9.85 11.86
C VAL A 137 6.11 -10.00 13.10
N ALA A 138 5.56 -10.65 14.13
CA ALA A 138 6.32 -11.00 15.32
C ALA A 138 7.29 -12.14 15.03
N ARG A 139 8.57 -11.96 15.42
CA ARG A 139 9.62 -12.97 15.37
C ARG A 139 10.26 -13.12 16.76
N PRO A 140 11.00 -14.20 17.04
CA PRO A 140 11.69 -14.32 18.31
C PRO A 140 12.60 -13.11 18.60
N GLY A 141 12.23 -12.32 19.62
CA GLY A 141 13.01 -11.17 20.09
C GLY A 141 12.93 -9.91 19.23
N ARG A 142 12.13 -9.87 18.18
CA ARG A 142 11.96 -8.69 17.31
C ARG A 142 10.62 -8.66 16.58
N GLU A 143 10.32 -7.51 16.00
CA GLU A 143 9.20 -7.32 15.09
C GLU A 143 9.71 -6.74 13.79
N ASP A 144 9.23 -7.27 12.65
CA ASP A 144 9.63 -6.80 11.33
C ASP A 144 8.40 -6.35 10.53
N LYS A 145 8.51 -5.22 9.84
CA LYS A 145 7.44 -4.72 8.97
C LYS A 145 7.44 -5.47 7.64
N ILE A 146 6.30 -6.04 7.27
CA ILE A 146 6.11 -6.73 5.99
C ILE A 146 5.32 -5.91 4.97
N ALA A 147 4.45 -5.02 5.44
CA ALA A 147 3.64 -4.19 4.56
C ALA A 147 3.52 -2.76 5.09
N ALA A 148 3.53 -1.80 4.19
CA ALA A 148 3.40 -0.39 4.51
C ALA A 148 2.11 0.20 3.91
N ILE A 149 1.62 1.27 4.53
CA ILE A 149 0.43 2.00 4.11
C ILE A 149 0.77 3.49 4.08
N GLY A 150 0.44 4.15 3.00
CA GLY A 150 0.54 5.59 2.89
C GLY A 150 -0.46 6.09 1.86
N VAL A 151 -1.49 6.79 2.31
CA VAL A 151 -2.57 7.28 1.45
C VAL A 151 -2.60 8.80 1.42
N ARG A 152 -3.21 9.32 0.36
CA ARG A 152 -3.64 10.71 0.25
C ARG A 152 -5.12 10.73 -0.11
N VAL A 153 -5.85 11.72 0.39
CA VAL A 153 -7.27 11.91 0.06
C VAL A 153 -7.45 13.31 -0.50
N ARG A 154 -8.12 13.41 -1.65
CA ARG A 154 -8.50 14.68 -2.27
C ARG A 154 -9.95 14.60 -2.74
N ARG A 155 -10.78 15.56 -2.33
CA ARG A 155 -12.23 15.56 -2.65
C ARG A 155 -12.95 14.28 -2.22
N TRP A 156 -12.47 13.62 -1.15
CA TRP A 156 -12.90 12.31 -0.64
C TRP A 156 -12.57 11.11 -1.53
N VAL A 157 -11.78 11.27 -2.57
CA VAL A 157 -11.22 10.16 -3.34
C VAL A 157 -9.80 9.89 -2.84
N THR A 158 -9.50 8.62 -2.61
CA THR A 158 -8.18 8.15 -2.16
C THR A 158 -7.24 7.98 -3.35
N PHE A 159 -5.94 8.07 -3.11
CA PHE A 159 -4.88 7.65 -4.02
C PHE A 159 -3.60 7.38 -3.24
N HIS A 160 -2.56 6.82 -3.88
CA HIS A 160 -1.55 5.99 -3.25
C HIS A 160 -2.21 4.75 -2.62
N GLY A 161 -1.65 4.16 -1.59
CA GLY A 161 -2.23 2.95 -1.03
C GLY A 161 -1.28 2.14 -0.17
N VAL A 162 -1.00 0.91 -0.58
CA VAL A 162 -0.28 -0.09 0.21
C VAL A 162 0.93 -0.64 -0.52
N SER A 163 1.86 -1.25 0.22
CA SER A 163 2.90 -2.09 -0.37
C SER A 163 3.12 -3.34 0.48
N ILE A 164 3.34 -4.49 -0.18
CA ILE A 164 3.70 -5.76 0.44
C ILE A 164 5.07 -6.17 -0.07
N ASN A 165 5.96 -6.51 0.85
CA ASN A 165 7.25 -7.08 0.51
C ASN A 165 7.08 -8.57 0.16
N VAL A 166 7.19 -8.93 -1.12
CA VAL A 166 7.16 -10.31 -1.58
C VAL A 166 8.57 -10.88 -1.59
N ASP A 167 9.45 -10.32 -2.42
CA ASP A 167 10.87 -10.68 -2.52
C ASP A 167 11.75 -9.48 -2.94
N PRO A 168 11.63 -8.30 -2.29
CA PRO A 168 12.53 -7.19 -2.59
C PRO A 168 13.90 -7.41 -1.94
N ASP A 169 14.92 -6.74 -2.48
CA ASP A 169 16.19 -6.64 -1.77
C ASP A 169 16.01 -5.79 -0.50
N LEU A 170 15.90 -6.47 0.65
CA LEU A 170 15.67 -5.84 1.96
C LEU A 170 16.83 -4.93 2.39
N SER A 171 18.04 -5.11 1.85
CA SER A 171 19.18 -4.24 2.13
C SER A 171 18.96 -2.80 1.66
N HIS A 172 18.07 -2.60 0.69
CA HIS A 172 17.72 -1.29 0.16
C HIS A 172 16.99 -0.39 1.17
N PHE A 173 16.35 -0.98 2.17
CA PHE A 173 15.73 -0.22 3.26
C PHE A 173 16.74 0.43 4.20
N SER A 174 18.00 -0.03 4.22
CA SER A 174 19.06 0.53 5.10
C SER A 174 19.46 1.97 4.74
N GLY A 175 19.09 2.47 3.56
CA GLY A 175 19.31 3.86 3.16
C GLY A 175 18.38 4.87 3.81
N ILE A 176 17.39 4.39 4.54
CA ILE A 176 16.38 5.22 5.21
C ILE A 176 16.13 4.71 6.64
N VAL A 177 15.53 5.56 7.51
CA VAL A 177 14.89 5.10 8.74
C VAL A 177 13.42 4.83 8.43
N PRO A 178 13.01 3.56 8.23
CA PRO A 178 11.64 3.26 7.86
C PRO A 178 10.70 3.61 9.02
N CYS A 179 9.69 4.43 8.76
CA CYS A 179 8.71 4.85 9.78
C CYS A 179 9.31 5.59 10.98
N GLY A 180 10.54 6.15 10.87
CA GLY A 180 11.19 6.90 11.95
C GLY A 180 11.56 6.09 13.20
N VAL A 181 11.58 4.75 13.09
CA VAL A 181 11.91 3.85 14.19
C VAL A 181 13.08 2.96 13.78
N SER A 182 14.23 3.21 14.37
CA SER A 182 15.48 2.47 14.09
C SER A 182 15.53 1.07 14.74
N GLU A 183 14.59 0.76 15.63
CA GLU A 183 14.61 -0.45 16.46
C GLU A 183 13.90 -1.65 15.81
N HIS A 184 13.25 -1.48 14.64
CA HIS A 184 12.50 -2.52 13.98
C HIS A 184 13.04 -2.80 12.59
N GLY A 185 13.03 -4.09 12.23
CA GLY A 185 13.44 -4.55 10.90
C GLY A 185 12.32 -4.45 9.85
N VAL A 186 12.69 -4.89 8.66
CA VAL A 186 11.77 -5.18 7.56
C VAL A 186 11.92 -6.65 7.20
N THR A 187 10.82 -7.24 6.70
CA THR A 187 10.80 -8.64 6.22
C THR A 187 10.02 -8.72 4.91
N SER A 188 10.04 -9.89 4.30
CA SER A 188 9.26 -10.23 3.10
C SER A 188 8.71 -11.64 3.21
N LEU A 189 7.80 -12.02 2.31
CA LEU A 189 7.30 -13.38 2.25
C LEU A 189 8.43 -14.38 2.01
N HIS A 190 9.37 -14.07 1.12
CA HIS A 190 10.53 -14.93 0.86
C HIS A 190 11.49 -14.98 2.05
N ASP A 191 11.73 -13.89 2.77
CA ASP A 191 12.54 -13.87 4.02
C ASP A 191 11.88 -14.67 5.16
N LEU A 192 10.56 -14.86 5.10
CA LEU A 192 9.83 -15.79 5.99
C LEU A 192 9.87 -17.24 5.53
N GLY A 193 10.56 -17.55 4.43
CA GLY A 193 10.68 -18.89 3.88
C GLY A 193 9.52 -19.33 2.99
N LEU A 194 8.72 -18.40 2.50
CA LEU A 194 7.53 -18.65 1.68
C LEU A 194 7.83 -18.30 0.21
N PRO A 195 8.01 -19.30 -0.67
CA PRO A 195 8.34 -19.08 -2.08
C PRO A 195 7.09 -18.75 -2.92
N VAL A 196 6.36 -17.68 -2.53
CA VAL A 196 5.18 -17.20 -3.23
C VAL A 196 5.57 -16.27 -4.38
N THR A 197 4.82 -16.34 -5.47
CA THR A 197 5.03 -15.45 -6.62
C THR A 197 4.24 -14.13 -6.47
N MET A 198 4.61 -13.14 -7.26
CA MET A 198 3.85 -11.88 -7.33
C MET A 198 2.40 -12.13 -7.76
N ALA A 199 2.17 -13.08 -8.69
CA ALA A 199 0.84 -13.45 -9.16
C ALA A 199 -0.02 -14.09 -8.05
N ASP A 200 0.57 -14.90 -7.17
CA ASP A 200 -0.13 -15.46 -6.01
C ASP A 200 -0.60 -14.33 -5.07
N VAL A 201 0.26 -13.34 -4.86
CA VAL A 201 -0.08 -12.16 -4.02
C VAL A 201 -1.18 -11.34 -4.68
N ASP A 202 -1.18 -11.15 -6.00
CA ASP A 202 -2.23 -10.44 -6.73
C ASP A 202 -3.60 -11.11 -6.57
N VAL A 203 -3.64 -12.44 -6.63
CA VAL A 203 -4.87 -13.21 -6.41
C VAL A 203 -5.36 -13.04 -4.97
N ALA A 204 -4.46 -13.18 -4.00
CA ALA A 204 -4.79 -13.04 -2.58
C ALA A 204 -5.28 -11.63 -2.24
N LEU A 205 -4.64 -10.58 -2.80
CA LEU A 205 -5.08 -9.19 -2.66
C LEU A 205 -6.50 -9.00 -3.18
N LYS A 206 -6.82 -9.54 -4.36
CA LYS A 206 -8.14 -9.39 -4.97
C LYS A 206 -9.22 -10.10 -4.15
N GLN A 207 -8.94 -11.30 -3.65
CA GLN A 207 -9.88 -12.05 -2.81
C GLN A 207 -10.16 -11.33 -1.49
N SER A 208 -9.11 -10.97 -0.73
CA SER A 208 -9.26 -10.28 0.57
C SER A 208 -9.87 -8.88 0.44
N PHE A 209 -9.68 -8.21 -0.72
CA PHE A 209 -10.32 -6.92 -0.97
C PHE A 209 -11.85 -7.03 -0.95
N THR A 210 -12.39 -8.08 -1.55
CA THR A 210 -13.83 -8.32 -1.60
C THR A 210 -14.40 -8.50 -0.19
N ASP A 211 -13.67 -9.17 0.69
CA ASP A 211 -14.10 -9.41 2.08
C ASP A 211 -14.19 -8.11 2.89
N VAL A 212 -13.29 -7.15 2.64
CA VAL A 212 -13.19 -5.90 3.41
C VAL A 212 -14.02 -4.78 2.78
N PHE A 213 -13.89 -4.58 1.46
CA PHE A 213 -14.47 -3.44 0.76
C PHE A 213 -15.79 -3.76 0.04
N GLY A 214 -16.13 -5.05 -0.05
CA GLY A 214 -17.25 -5.53 -0.85
C GLY A 214 -16.91 -5.55 -2.36
N GLY A 215 -17.54 -6.44 -3.07
CA GLY A 215 -17.44 -6.53 -4.54
C GLY A 215 -18.43 -5.61 -5.23
#